data_499390d53bab1ff65b34f8a4bfb1c9df
#
_entry.id   499390d53bab1ff65b34f8a4bfb1c9df
#
_cell.length_a   1.000
_cell.length_b   1.000
_cell.length_c   1.000
_cell.angle_alpha   90.00
_cell.angle_beta   90.00
_cell.angle_gamma   90.00
#
_symmetry.space_group_name_H-M   'P 1'
#
loop_
_entity.id
_entity.type
_entity.pdbx_description
1 polymer ?
#
loop_
_entity_poly.entity_id
_entity_poly.type
_entity_poly.pdbx_seq_one_letter_code
_entity_poly.pdbx_strand_id
1 'polypeptide(L)'
;MADIAGPQLPRMSAAVAETTRHDPDAKGHFGAYGGRLVPEALMAVIEEVTAAYDKVRRDQSFLDELDRLQRHYTGRPSPLYEAARLGEHAGGARLFLKREDLNHTGSHKINNVLGQALLAKQMGKTRVIAETGAGQHGVATATACALMGLECVIYMGAVDTARQALNVARMRLLGAKVVAVESGSKTLKDAINETFRDWVAHADDTYYAFGTAAGPHPFPLMVRDFQRIIGLEARAQILEQAGRLPDAVTACVGGGSNAIGVFHAFIDDPEVRLIGFEAAGDGVETGRHAATFTGGSPGAFQGSFSYLLQDEDGQTIESHSISAGLDYPGVGPEHALLKDVGRAEYRPITDTEAMDAFSLLCRTEGIIPAIESAHAVAGALKLGVELGPSSVIVVNLSGRGDKDVETAAKWFGLLDGDS
;
A
#
# COMPACT_ATOMS: atom_id res chain seq x y z
N MET A 1 -42.65 -3.24 -12.03
CA MET A 1 -41.28 -2.70 -12.01
C MET A 1 -40.41 -3.75 -11.34
N ALA A 2 -39.70 -4.54 -12.15
CA ALA A 2 -38.76 -5.53 -11.57
C ALA A 2 -37.59 -4.76 -10.95
N ASP A 3 -37.32 -5.04 -9.67
CA ASP A 3 -36.13 -4.56 -8.97
C ASP A 3 -34.88 -5.01 -9.74
N ILE A 4 -34.28 -4.08 -10.49
CA ILE A 4 -32.94 -4.26 -11.03
C ILE A 4 -31.98 -3.93 -9.90
N ALA A 5 -31.91 -4.79 -8.90
CA ALA A 5 -30.80 -4.80 -7.96
C ALA A 5 -29.58 -5.29 -8.77
N GLY A 6 -28.74 -4.37 -9.20
CA GLY A 6 -27.43 -4.71 -9.75
C GLY A 6 -26.64 -5.59 -8.76
N PRO A 7 -25.64 -6.34 -9.22
CA PRO A 7 -24.87 -7.22 -8.37
C PRO A 7 -24.34 -6.43 -7.16
N GLN A 8 -24.65 -6.91 -5.96
CA GLN A 8 -24.16 -6.29 -4.72
C GLN A 8 -22.63 -6.43 -4.71
N LEU A 9 -21.93 -5.30 -4.75
CA LEU A 9 -20.46 -5.29 -4.63
C LEU A 9 -20.03 -5.81 -3.26
N PRO A 10 -18.88 -6.48 -3.17
CA PRO A 10 -18.34 -7.01 -1.93
C PRO A 10 -18.20 -5.94 -0.84
N ARG A 11 -18.31 -6.37 0.41
CA ARG A 11 -18.15 -5.51 1.59
C ARG A 11 -16.82 -5.78 2.27
N MET A 12 -16.33 -4.80 3.02
CA MET A 12 -15.11 -4.94 3.82
C MET A 12 -15.23 -6.07 4.86
N SER A 13 -16.41 -6.23 5.47
CA SER A 13 -16.69 -7.32 6.41
C SER A 13 -16.43 -8.69 5.80
N ALA A 14 -16.81 -8.91 4.53
CA ALA A 14 -16.53 -10.17 3.84
C ALA A 14 -15.01 -10.36 3.63
N ALA A 15 -14.30 -9.28 3.27
CA ALA A 15 -12.85 -9.34 3.12
C ALA A 15 -12.12 -9.72 4.42
N VAL A 16 -12.55 -9.20 5.55
CA VAL A 16 -11.89 -9.41 6.86
C VAL A 16 -12.28 -10.75 7.49
N ALA A 17 -13.55 -11.14 7.39
CA ALA A 17 -14.06 -12.35 8.06
C ALA A 17 -13.62 -13.65 7.38
N GLU A 18 -13.34 -13.63 6.08
CA GLU A 18 -13.00 -14.82 5.32
C GLU A 18 -11.57 -15.29 5.63
N THR A 19 -11.43 -16.55 6.04
CA THR A 19 -10.15 -17.26 6.11
C THR A 19 -9.89 -17.95 4.78
N THR A 20 -8.70 -17.80 4.24
CA THR A 20 -8.34 -18.36 2.93
C THR A 20 -7.22 -19.40 3.06
N ARG A 21 -7.04 -20.21 2.02
CA ARG A 21 -5.91 -21.15 1.94
C ARG A 21 -4.55 -20.46 1.82
N HIS A 22 -4.55 -19.14 1.60
CA HIS A 22 -3.36 -18.30 1.51
C HIS A 22 -3.03 -17.59 2.82
N ASP A 23 -3.79 -17.87 3.90
CA ASP A 23 -3.47 -17.35 5.23
C ASP A 23 -2.12 -17.93 5.70
N PRO A 24 -1.36 -17.18 6.49
CA PRO A 24 -0.11 -17.69 7.05
C PRO A 24 -0.38 -18.83 8.05
N ASP A 25 0.66 -19.59 8.37
CA ASP A 25 0.58 -20.60 9.42
C ASP A 25 0.33 -19.97 10.81
N ALA A 26 0.12 -20.78 11.84
CA ALA A 26 -0.13 -20.31 13.21
C ALA A 26 1.03 -19.48 13.82
N LYS A 27 2.23 -19.53 13.21
CA LYS A 27 3.39 -18.74 13.60
C LYS A 27 3.54 -17.47 12.75
N GLY A 28 2.66 -17.27 11.79
CA GLY A 28 2.65 -16.11 10.90
C GLY A 28 3.56 -16.24 9.68
N HIS A 29 3.87 -17.46 9.23
CA HIS A 29 4.69 -17.66 8.04
C HIS A 29 3.85 -17.88 6.79
N PHE A 30 4.25 -17.21 5.72
CA PHE A 30 3.88 -17.47 4.34
C PHE A 30 5.00 -18.31 3.71
N GLY A 31 4.90 -19.64 3.78
CA GLY A 31 5.98 -20.54 3.40
C GLY A 31 7.23 -20.32 4.28
N ALA A 32 8.35 -19.90 3.68
CA ALA A 32 9.59 -19.57 4.41
C ALA A 32 9.62 -18.14 5.00
N TYR A 33 8.66 -17.29 4.62
CA TYR A 33 8.68 -15.85 4.90
C TYR A 33 7.70 -15.47 6.01
N GLY A 34 7.96 -14.34 6.69
CA GLY A 34 7.10 -13.83 7.76
C GLY A 34 7.64 -14.11 9.16
N GLY A 35 6.77 -14.53 10.06
CA GLY A 35 7.11 -14.82 11.45
C GLY A 35 7.08 -13.60 12.37
N ARG A 36 7.73 -13.71 13.55
CA ARG A 36 7.77 -12.70 14.61
C ARG A 36 9.21 -12.53 15.08
N LEU A 37 10.01 -11.80 14.32
CA LEU A 37 11.42 -11.53 14.62
C LEU A 37 11.57 -10.20 15.35
N VAL A 38 11.03 -10.11 16.55
CA VAL A 38 10.98 -8.89 17.37
C VAL A 38 11.71 -9.07 18.69
N PRO A 39 12.14 -7.98 19.35
CA PRO A 39 12.63 -8.03 20.71
C PRO A 39 11.61 -8.67 21.66
N GLU A 40 12.11 -9.42 22.67
CA GLU A 40 11.28 -10.11 23.66
C GLU A 40 10.26 -9.17 24.32
N ALA A 41 10.63 -7.91 24.56
CA ALA A 41 9.76 -6.90 25.15
C ALA A 41 8.48 -6.61 24.33
N LEU A 42 8.47 -6.90 23.03
CA LEU A 42 7.29 -6.72 22.15
C LEU A 42 6.45 -8.00 22.00
N MET A 43 6.90 -9.16 22.46
CA MET A 43 6.18 -10.41 22.24
C MET A 43 4.78 -10.38 22.85
N ALA A 44 4.65 -9.91 24.09
CA ALA A 44 3.36 -9.86 24.80
C ALA A 44 2.34 -8.97 24.06
N VAL A 45 2.75 -7.78 23.63
CA VAL A 45 1.82 -6.87 22.91
C VAL A 45 1.49 -7.39 21.51
N ILE A 46 2.41 -8.06 20.81
CA ILE A 46 2.12 -8.70 19.52
C ILE A 46 1.12 -9.85 19.69
N GLU A 47 1.25 -10.64 20.75
CA GLU A 47 0.28 -11.70 21.06
C GLU A 47 -1.08 -11.11 21.43
N GLU A 48 -1.12 -10.00 22.18
CA GLU A 48 -2.36 -9.25 22.47
C GLU A 48 -3.03 -8.77 21.18
N VAL A 49 -2.29 -8.15 20.26
CA VAL A 49 -2.82 -7.68 18.97
C VAL A 49 -3.30 -8.87 18.13
N THR A 50 -2.54 -9.98 18.10
CA THR A 50 -2.94 -11.19 17.35
C THR A 50 -4.28 -11.74 17.87
N ALA A 51 -4.39 -11.93 19.17
CA ALA A 51 -5.62 -12.45 19.79
C ALA A 51 -6.81 -11.50 19.59
N ALA A 52 -6.58 -10.19 19.72
CA ALA A 52 -7.61 -9.19 19.47
C ALA A 52 -8.07 -9.21 18.00
N TYR A 53 -7.14 -9.29 17.04
CA TYR A 53 -7.49 -9.37 15.62
C TYR A 53 -8.27 -10.66 15.29
N ASP A 54 -7.82 -11.81 15.77
CA ASP A 54 -8.52 -13.09 15.58
C ASP A 54 -9.95 -13.09 16.15
N LYS A 55 -10.18 -12.33 17.19
CA LYS A 55 -11.51 -12.13 17.77
C LYS A 55 -12.37 -11.22 16.90
N VAL A 56 -11.86 -10.04 16.51
CA VAL A 56 -12.68 -9.03 15.82
C VAL A 56 -13.02 -9.41 14.39
N ARG A 57 -12.18 -10.20 13.69
CA ARG A 57 -12.51 -10.70 12.36
C ARG A 57 -13.72 -11.65 12.33
N ARG A 58 -14.23 -12.07 13.51
CA ARG A 58 -15.43 -12.89 13.70
C ARG A 58 -16.53 -12.17 14.47
N ASP A 59 -16.31 -10.94 14.89
CA ASP A 59 -17.27 -10.13 15.64
C ASP A 59 -18.12 -9.31 14.67
N GLN A 60 -19.40 -9.66 14.56
CA GLN A 60 -20.32 -9.00 13.64
C GLN A 60 -20.46 -7.50 13.92
N SER A 61 -20.38 -7.07 15.17
CA SER A 61 -20.50 -5.66 15.53
C SER A 61 -19.30 -4.84 15.03
N PHE A 62 -18.10 -5.41 15.09
CA PHE A 62 -16.90 -4.81 14.51
C PHE A 62 -17.00 -4.73 12.98
N LEU A 63 -17.43 -5.81 12.34
CA LEU A 63 -17.55 -5.91 10.89
C LEU A 63 -18.61 -4.95 10.35
N ASP A 64 -19.75 -4.80 11.02
CA ASP A 64 -20.82 -3.87 10.64
C ASP A 64 -20.35 -2.41 10.76
N GLU A 65 -19.64 -2.06 11.83
CA GLU A 65 -19.08 -0.71 11.99
C GLU A 65 -18.00 -0.41 10.94
N LEU A 66 -17.16 -1.39 10.66
CA LEU A 66 -16.14 -1.26 9.60
C LEU A 66 -16.79 -1.04 8.22
N ASP A 67 -17.85 -1.81 7.88
CA ASP A 67 -18.61 -1.63 6.64
C ASP A 67 -19.27 -0.25 6.58
N ARG A 68 -19.84 0.22 7.71
CA ARG A 68 -20.45 1.55 7.82
C ARG A 68 -19.42 2.65 7.53
N LEU A 69 -18.23 2.56 8.14
CA LEU A 69 -17.15 3.51 7.93
C LEU A 69 -16.62 3.48 6.49
N GLN A 70 -16.42 2.31 5.92
CA GLN A 70 -15.94 2.17 4.55
C GLN A 70 -16.94 2.75 3.54
N ARG A 71 -18.24 2.54 3.75
CA ARG A 71 -19.27 3.04 2.85
C ARG A 71 -19.50 4.56 2.99
N HIS A 72 -19.68 5.03 4.23
CA HIS A 72 -20.18 6.38 4.47
C HIS A 72 -19.09 7.40 4.79
N TYR A 73 -17.88 6.95 5.13
CA TYR A 73 -16.76 7.82 5.44
C TYR A 73 -15.64 7.72 4.40
N THR A 74 -15.23 6.52 4.01
CA THR A 74 -14.23 6.32 2.95
C THR A 74 -14.80 6.61 1.56
N GLY A 75 -16.07 6.29 1.30
CA GLY A 75 -16.72 6.46 0.01
C GLY A 75 -16.63 5.23 -0.89
N ARG A 76 -16.45 4.02 -0.28
CA ARG A 76 -16.42 2.77 -1.06
C ARG A 76 -17.81 2.34 -1.52
N PRO A 77 -17.91 1.59 -2.64
CA PRO A 77 -16.84 1.03 -3.45
C PRO A 77 -16.11 2.08 -4.29
N SER A 78 -14.78 1.98 -4.41
CA SER A 78 -14.03 2.82 -5.34
C SER A 78 -14.33 2.41 -6.79
N PRO A 79 -14.41 3.36 -7.74
CA PRO A 79 -14.70 3.03 -9.14
C PRO A 79 -13.61 2.20 -9.81
N LEU A 80 -14.00 1.39 -10.80
CA LEU A 80 -13.11 0.87 -11.83
C LEU A 80 -13.39 1.65 -13.11
N TYR A 81 -12.40 2.38 -13.62
CA TYR A 81 -12.53 3.31 -14.74
C TYR A 81 -11.71 2.83 -15.94
N GLU A 82 -12.35 2.66 -17.11
CA GLU A 82 -11.64 2.35 -18.35
C GLU A 82 -10.96 3.61 -18.90
N ALA A 83 -9.64 3.62 -18.89
CA ALA A 83 -8.80 4.71 -19.37
C ALA A 83 -8.49 4.54 -20.86
N ALA A 84 -9.49 4.85 -21.70
CA ALA A 84 -9.46 4.53 -23.12
C ALA A 84 -8.34 5.25 -23.88
N ARG A 85 -8.14 6.55 -23.63
CA ARG A 85 -7.07 7.33 -24.28
C ARG A 85 -5.67 6.90 -23.83
N LEU A 86 -5.52 6.49 -22.56
CA LEU A 86 -4.30 5.90 -22.07
C LEU A 86 -4.02 4.54 -22.74
N GLY A 87 -5.06 3.74 -22.97
CA GLY A 87 -4.99 2.45 -23.67
C GLY A 87 -4.44 2.55 -25.09
N GLU A 88 -4.69 3.65 -25.82
CA GLU A 88 -4.11 3.90 -27.13
C GLU A 88 -2.56 3.90 -27.07
N HIS A 89 -1.98 4.42 -25.99
CA HIS A 89 -0.54 4.43 -25.75
C HIS A 89 0.03 3.09 -25.24
N ALA A 90 -0.86 2.16 -24.87
CA ALA A 90 -0.52 0.80 -24.45
C ALA A 90 -0.69 -0.24 -25.57
N GLY A 91 -0.49 0.16 -26.83
CA GLY A 91 -0.63 -0.73 -27.99
C GLY A 91 -2.09 -1.16 -28.27
N GLY A 92 -3.07 -0.44 -27.78
CA GLY A 92 -4.48 -0.76 -27.93
C GLY A 92 -5.04 -1.72 -26.87
N ALA A 93 -4.29 -1.97 -25.81
CA ALA A 93 -4.77 -2.68 -24.62
C ALA A 93 -5.85 -1.86 -23.90
N ARG A 94 -6.84 -2.55 -23.32
CA ARG A 94 -7.86 -1.93 -22.48
C ARG A 94 -7.33 -1.80 -21.06
N LEU A 95 -7.05 -0.58 -20.60
CA LEU A 95 -6.55 -0.29 -19.27
C LEU A 95 -7.70 0.14 -18.35
N PHE A 96 -7.87 -0.56 -17.24
CA PHE A 96 -8.86 -0.26 -16.22
C PHE A 96 -8.18 0.19 -14.92
N LEU A 97 -8.42 1.42 -14.51
CA LEU A 97 -7.84 2.00 -13.30
C LEU A 97 -8.77 1.74 -12.10
N LYS A 98 -8.30 0.99 -11.11
CA LYS A 98 -8.98 0.88 -9.81
C LYS A 98 -8.66 2.12 -8.98
N ARG A 99 -9.65 3.00 -8.82
CA ARG A 99 -9.52 4.39 -8.38
C ARG A 99 -9.46 4.53 -6.85
N GLU A 100 -8.42 3.96 -6.23
CA GLU A 100 -8.18 4.14 -4.78
C GLU A 100 -7.74 5.57 -4.42
N ASP A 101 -7.34 6.36 -5.39
CA ASP A 101 -7.07 7.79 -5.30
C ASP A 101 -8.31 8.63 -4.94
N LEU A 102 -9.52 8.11 -5.18
CA LEU A 102 -10.79 8.77 -4.86
C LEU A 102 -11.30 8.49 -3.45
N ASN A 103 -10.68 7.58 -2.72
CA ASN A 103 -11.04 7.34 -1.33
C ASN A 103 -10.82 8.59 -0.47
N HIS A 104 -11.57 8.74 0.62
CA HIS A 104 -11.26 9.75 1.64
C HIS A 104 -9.79 9.64 2.05
N THR A 105 -9.11 10.75 2.21
CA THR A 105 -7.65 10.94 2.37
C THR A 105 -6.83 10.79 1.09
N GLY A 106 -7.41 10.29 -0.01
CA GLY A 106 -6.79 10.27 -1.33
C GLY A 106 -5.90 9.08 -1.63
N SER A 107 -6.05 7.96 -0.92
CA SER A 107 -5.33 6.72 -1.21
C SER A 107 -5.96 5.49 -0.57
N HIS A 108 -5.45 4.29 -0.93
CA HIS A 108 -5.81 3.01 -0.33
C HIS A 108 -5.50 2.90 1.18
N LYS A 109 -4.66 3.78 1.73
CA LYS A 109 -4.20 3.68 3.13
C LYS A 109 -5.33 3.74 4.14
N ILE A 110 -6.39 4.50 3.85
CA ILE A 110 -7.54 4.64 4.75
C ILE A 110 -8.26 3.31 5.00
N ASN A 111 -8.25 2.37 4.05
CA ASN A 111 -8.87 1.06 4.20
C ASN A 111 -8.30 0.30 5.40
N ASN A 112 -6.97 0.22 5.44
CA ASN A 112 -6.23 -0.45 6.51
C ASN A 112 -6.34 0.31 7.84
N VAL A 113 -6.16 1.62 7.80
CA VAL A 113 -6.05 2.42 9.04
C VAL A 113 -7.37 2.48 9.79
N LEU A 114 -8.52 2.56 9.12
CA LEU A 114 -9.82 2.51 9.79
C LEU A 114 -10.00 1.19 10.54
N GLY A 115 -9.61 0.07 9.93
CA GLY A 115 -9.65 -1.24 10.58
C GLY A 115 -8.75 -1.31 11.81
N GLN A 116 -7.50 -0.84 11.68
CA GLN A 116 -6.54 -0.84 12.78
C GLN A 116 -6.92 0.12 13.92
N ALA A 117 -7.41 1.32 13.59
CA ALA A 117 -7.85 2.28 14.61
C ALA A 117 -9.12 1.78 15.37
N LEU A 118 -10.04 1.13 14.65
CA LEU A 118 -11.19 0.49 15.28
C LEU A 118 -10.76 -0.65 16.19
N LEU A 119 -9.78 -1.47 15.78
CA LEU A 119 -9.17 -2.52 16.59
C LEU A 119 -8.51 -1.94 17.84
N ALA A 120 -7.69 -0.90 17.70
CA ALA A 120 -7.04 -0.21 18.81
C ALA A 120 -8.04 0.27 19.86
N LYS A 121 -9.15 0.88 19.41
CA LYS A 121 -10.23 1.33 20.27
C LYS A 121 -10.90 0.15 21.00
N GLN A 122 -11.13 -0.97 20.32
CA GLN A 122 -11.72 -2.16 20.92
C GLN A 122 -10.79 -2.85 21.93
N MET A 123 -9.48 -2.74 21.72
CA MET A 123 -8.47 -3.17 22.70
C MET A 123 -8.35 -2.24 23.92
N GLY A 124 -9.04 -1.10 23.92
CA GLY A 124 -8.95 -0.10 24.99
C GLY A 124 -7.68 0.76 24.95
N LYS A 125 -6.93 0.72 23.84
CA LYS A 125 -5.76 1.58 23.67
C LYS A 125 -6.22 3.03 23.45
N THR A 126 -5.52 3.96 24.07
CA THR A 126 -5.87 5.39 24.03
C THR A 126 -4.98 6.19 23.08
N ARG A 127 -3.83 5.63 22.73
CA ARG A 127 -2.80 6.23 21.90
C ARG A 127 -2.50 5.33 20.69
N VAL A 128 -2.37 5.95 19.51
CA VAL A 128 -1.95 5.28 18.28
C VAL A 128 -0.68 5.93 17.77
N ILE A 129 0.30 5.11 17.44
CA ILE A 129 1.53 5.54 16.76
C ILE A 129 1.57 4.96 15.35
N ALA A 130 2.21 5.68 14.44
CA ALA A 130 2.46 5.19 13.08
C ALA A 130 3.71 5.82 12.48
N GLU A 131 4.30 5.11 11.53
CA GLU A 131 5.33 5.63 10.65
C GLU A 131 4.72 6.20 9.37
N THR A 132 5.46 7.07 8.67
CA THR A 132 5.10 7.47 7.32
C THR A 132 6.31 7.96 6.52
N GLY A 133 6.34 7.67 5.20
CA GLY A 133 7.29 8.23 4.24
C GLY A 133 6.63 9.34 3.42
N ALA A 134 5.82 9.00 2.41
CA ALA A 134 5.07 9.96 1.59
C ALA A 134 4.01 10.78 2.35
N GLY A 135 3.76 10.45 3.62
CA GLY A 135 2.77 11.12 4.45
C GLY A 135 1.34 10.57 4.32
N GLN A 136 1.03 9.75 3.33
CA GLN A 136 -0.34 9.26 3.11
C GLN A 136 -0.82 8.32 4.23
N HIS A 137 0.05 7.45 4.75
CA HIS A 137 -0.29 6.62 5.91
C HIS A 137 -0.49 7.48 7.16
N GLY A 138 0.40 8.45 7.39
CA GLY A 138 0.27 9.39 8.50
C GLY A 138 -1.02 10.20 8.46
N VAL A 139 -1.38 10.74 7.29
CA VAL A 139 -2.66 11.46 7.10
C VAL A 139 -3.85 10.55 7.36
N ALA A 140 -3.85 9.31 6.85
CA ALA A 140 -4.92 8.35 7.10
C ALA A 140 -5.03 8.01 8.58
N THR A 141 -3.89 7.79 9.27
CA THR A 141 -3.86 7.49 10.71
C THR A 141 -4.37 8.67 11.54
N ALA A 142 -3.87 9.88 11.27
CA ALA A 142 -4.37 11.08 11.94
C ALA A 142 -5.88 11.28 11.74
N THR A 143 -6.38 11.00 10.51
CA THR A 143 -7.81 11.07 10.18
C THR A 143 -8.64 10.07 11.00
N ALA A 144 -8.22 8.80 11.05
CA ALA A 144 -8.93 7.78 11.81
C ALA A 144 -8.87 8.03 13.33
N CYS A 145 -7.73 8.48 13.85
CA CYS A 145 -7.57 8.83 15.25
C CYS A 145 -8.47 10.02 15.65
N ALA A 146 -8.51 11.07 14.81
CA ALA A 146 -9.41 12.21 15.03
C ALA A 146 -10.89 11.76 15.05
N LEU A 147 -11.29 10.90 14.10
CA LEU A 147 -12.64 10.35 14.03
C LEU A 147 -13.02 9.53 15.29
N MET A 148 -12.06 8.79 15.86
CA MET A 148 -12.29 7.86 16.95
C MET A 148 -11.95 8.41 18.34
N GLY A 149 -11.41 9.63 18.42
CA GLY A 149 -10.99 10.28 19.67
C GLY A 149 -9.75 9.64 20.30
N LEU A 150 -8.80 9.21 19.48
CA LEU A 150 -7.53 8.61 19.92
C LEU A 150 -6.39 9.62 19.81
N GLU A 151 -5.45 9.60 20.76
CA GLU A 151 -4.20 10.34 20.63
C GLU A 151 -3.38 9.76 19.45
N CYS A 152 -2.76 10.63 18.65
CA CYS A 152 -2.04 10.23 17.46
C CYS A 152 -0.62 10.81 17.42
N VAL A 153 0.38 9.94 17.30
CA VAL A 153 1.78 10.35 17.08
C VAL A 153 2.31 9.70 15.80
N ILE A 154 2.81 10.54 14.90
CA ILE A 154 3.32 10.10 13.59
C ILE A 154 4.83 10.34 13.53
N TYR A 155 5.59 9.28 13.28
CA TYR A 155 7.02 9.34 13.03
C TYR A 155 7.29 9.44 11.53
N MET A 156 8.10 10.40 11.14
CA MET A 156 8.42 10.65 9.74
C MET A 156 9.88 11.07 9.62
N GLY A 157 10.61 10.51 8.66
CA GLY A 157 12.00 10.89 8.43
C GLY A 157 12.14 12.39 8.17
N ALA A 158 13.20 13.04 8.67
CA ALA A 158 13.38 14.49 8.52
C ALA A 158 13.48 14.91 7.04
N VAL A 159 14.08 14.07 6.18
CA VAL A 159 14.11 14.29 4.73
C VAL A 159 12.70 14.23 4.14
N ASP A 160 11.89 13.25 4.56
CA ASP A 160 10.52 13.09 4.08
C ASP A 160 9.59 14.19 4.60
N THR A 161 9.80 14.69 5.84
CA THR A 161 9.03 15.84 6.37
C THR A 161 9.23 17.11 5.53
N ALA A 162 10.42 17.32 5.00
CA ALA A 162 10.71 18.45 4.11
C ALA A 162 10.08 18.25 2.72
N ARG A 163 10.20 17.05 2.14
CA ARG A 163 9.63 16.72 0.82
C ARG A 163 8.09 16.79 0.82
N GLN A 164 7.45 16.45 1.93
CA GLN A 164 5.99 16.25 2.06
C GLN A 164 5.35 17.19 3.08
N ALA A 165 5.81 18.46 3.12
CA ALA A 165 5.37 19.48 4.08
C ALA A 165 3.83 19.67 4.10
N LEU A 166 3.15 19.52 2.94
CA LEU A 166 1.70 19.61 2.86
C LEU A 166 1.00 18.49 3.65
N ASN A 167 1.51 17.26 3.59
CA ASN A 167 0.95 16.17 4.38
C ASN A 167 1.26 16.32 5.87
N VAL A 168 2.43 16.87 6.23
CA VAL A 168 2.75 17.23 7.63
C VAL A 168 1.74 18.25 8.16
N ALA A 169 1.42 19.28 7.39
CA ALA A 169 0.40 20.28 7.76
C ALA A 169 -0.99 19.62 7.94
N ARG A 170 -1.38 18.70 7.04
CA ARG A 170 -2.65 17.94 7.15
C ARG A 170 -2.71 17.11 8.44
N MET A 171 -1.64 16.37 8.76
CA MET A 171 -1.57 15.58 9.99
C MET A 171 -1.73 16.46 11.25
N ARG A 172 -1.05 17.61 11.29
CA ARG A 172 -1.16 18.56 12.41
C ARG A 172 -2.55 19.18 12.52
N LEU A 173 -3.19 19.52 11.39
CA LEU A 173 -4.58 20.01 11.38
C LEU A 173 -5.57 18.97 11.92
N LEU A 174 -5.29 17.67 11.74
CA LEU A 174 -6.07 16.57 12.28
C LEU A 174 -5.75 16.25 13.74
N GLY A 175 -4.88 17.04 14.38
CA GLY A 175 -4.53 16.89 15.79
C GLY A 175 -3.38 15.93 16.08
N ALA A 176 -2.73 15.36 15.08
CA ALA A 176 -1.61 14.46 15.29
C ALA A 176 -0.33 15.23 15.64
N LYS A 177 0.47 14.67 16.55
CA LYS A 177 1.85 15.06 16.79
C LYS A 177 2.74 14.41 15.72
N VAL A 178 3.45 15.21 14.94
CA VAL A 178 4.41 14.73 13.94
C VAL A 178 5.82 14.91 14.49
N VAL A 179 6.56 13.80 14.60
CA VAL A 179 7.94 13.73 15.09
C VAL A 179 8.86 13.48 13.92
N ALA A 180 9.75 14.44 13.64
CA ALA A 180 10.80 14.29 12.64
C ALA A 180 11.91 13.40 13.17
N VAL A 181 12.27 12.33 12.44
CA VAL A 181 13.33 11.39 12.81
C VAL A 181 14.62 11.81 12.15
N GLU A 182 15.62 12.16 12.98
CA GLU A 182 16.92 12.69 12.54
C GLU A 182 18.01 11.62 12.46
N SER A 183 17.73 10.38 12.85
CA SER A 183 18.68 9.27 12.82
C SER A 183 18.73 8.58 11.45
N GLY A 184 19.83 7.93 11.12
CA GLY A 184 20.02 7.13 9.90
C GLY A 184 19.94 7.95 8.63
N SER A 185 19.33 7.40 7.59
CA SER A 185 19.06 8.07 6.31
C SER A 185 17.94 9.12 6.39
N LYS A 186 17.26 9.22 7.54
CA LYS A 186 16.15 10.16 7.80
C LYS A 186 14.95 9.97 6.85
N THR A 187 14.68 8.72 6.49
CA THR A 187 13.61 8.28 5.60
C THR A 187 12.64 7.31 6.29
N LEU A 188 11.72 6.71 5.54
CA LEU A 188 10.71 5.78 6.04
C LEU A 188 11.29 4.64 6.91
N LYS A 189 12.45 4.06 6.51
CA LYS A 189 13.09 2.98 7.28
C LYS A 189 13.36 3.42 8.73
N ASP A 190 13.90 4.61 8.91
CA ASP A 190 14.24 5.14 10.24
C ASP A 190 13.02 5.56 11.04
N ALA A 191 11.99 6.06 10.35
CA ALA A 191 10.68 6.32 10.96
C ALA A 191 10.07 5.04 11.55
N ILE A 192 10.12 3.91 10.83
CA ILE A 192 9.67 2.60 11.33
C ILE A 192 10.48 2.19 12.57
N ASN A 193 11.80 2.31 12.51
CA ASN A 193 12.68 1.95 13.64
C ASN A 193 12.36 2.78 14.89
N GLU A 194 12.10 4.08 14.74
CA GLU A 194 11.75 4.95 15.86
C GLU A 194 10.35 4.63 16.40
N THR A 195 9.40 4.30 15.54
CA THR A 195 8.08 3.86 15.96
C THR A 195 8.13 2.58 16.79
N PHE A 196 8.98 1.62 16.41
CA PHE A 196 9.21 0.43 17.23
C PHE A 196 9.82 0.76 18.61
N ARG A 197 10.76 1.71 18.68
CA ARG A 197 11.35 2.14 19.97
C ARG A 197 10.29 2.76 20.88
N ASP A 198 9.44 3.63 20.35
CA ASP A 198 8.34 4.20 21.10
C ASP A 198 7.35 3.11 21.56
N TRP A 199 7.03 2.16 20.68
CA TRP A 199 6.11 1.08 21.02
C TRP A 199 6.62 0.20 22.18
N VAL A 200 7.91 -0.14 22.17
CA VAL A 200 8.55 -0.84 23.29
C VAL A 200 8.38 -0.08 24.62
N ALA A 201 8.46 1.24 24.58
CA ALA A 201 8.38 2.09 25.78
C ALA A 201 6.93 2.28 26.31
N HIS A 202 5.92 2.11 25.45
CA HIS A 202 4.52 2.46 25.75
C HIS A 202 3.51 1.37 25.32
N ALA A 203 3.90 0.10 25.38
CA ALA A 203 3.09 -1.01 24.86
C ALA A 203 1.72 -1.16 25.56
N ASP A 204 1.61 -0.73 26.83
CA ASP A 204 0.41 -0.91 27.65
C ASP A 204 -0.79 -0.12 27.10
N ASP A 205 -0.60 1.12 26.69
CA ASP A 205 -1.67 2.05 26.26
C ASP A 205 -1.64 2.40 24.79
N THR A 206 -0.60 1.96 24.08
CA THR A 206 -0.29 2.36 22.70
C THR A 206 -0.50 1.23 21.71
N TYR A 207 -1.16 1.54 20.60
CA TYR A 207 -1.29 0.68 19.43
C TYR A 207 -0.40 1.17 18.29
N TYR A 208 0.38 0.29 17.70
CA TYR A 208 1.13 0.61 16.48
C TYR A 208 0.29 0.29 15.24
N ALA A 209 -0.17 1.33 14.54
CA ALA A 209 -0.87 1.20 13.27
C ALA A 209 0.12 1.03 12.11
N PHE A 210 0.42 -0.21 11.74
CA PHE A 210 1.40 -0.53 10.71
C PHE A 210 0.91 -0.16 9.31
N GLY A 211 1.74 0.57 8.54
CA GLY A 211 1.33 1.21 7.29
C GLY A 211 1.38 0.32 6.04
N THR A 212 1.98 -0.85 6.11
CA THR A 212 2.16 -1.74 4.95
C THR A 212 2.02 -3.21 5.32
N ALA A 213 1.92 -4.12 4.32
CA ALA A 213 1.78 -5.56 4.51
C ALA A 213 3.13 -6.23 4.81
N ALA A 214 3.93 -5.60 5.68
CA ALA A 214 5.24 -6.07 6.14
C ALA A 214 5.28 -6.07 7.67
N GLY A 215 6.44 -6.31 8.26
CA GLY A 215 6.59 -6.36 9.71
C GLY A 215 6.20 -7.71 10.32
N PRO A 216 6.19 -7.81 11.65
CA PRO A 216 5.92 -9.06 12.34
C PRO A 216 4.44 -9.47 12.18
N HIS A 217 4.17 -10.76 12.23
CA HIS A 217 2.80 -11.23 12.35
C HIS A 217 2.15 -10.65 13.64
N PRO A 218 0.88 -10.14 13.60
CA PRO A 218 -0.14 -10.38 12.58
C PRO A 218 -0.22 -9.31 11.48
N PHE A 219 0.64 -8.29 11.45
CA PHE A 219 0.49 -7.14 10.57
C PHE A 219 0.41 -7.49 9.08
N PRO A 220 1.24 -8.39 8.50
CA PRO A 220 1.12 -8.74 7.09
C PRO A 220 -0.27 -9.30 6.73
N LEU A 221 -0.80 -10.20 7.57
CA LEU A 221 -2.15 -10.76 7.43
C LEU A 221 -3.23 -9.69 7.57
N MET A 222 -3.18 -8.93 8.66
CA MET A 222 -4.19 -7.93 8.99
C MET A 222 -4.27 -6.81 7.95
N VAL A 223 -3.12 -6.28 7.52
CA VAL A 223 -3.05 -5.25 6.48
C VAL A 223 -3.57 -5.78 5.15
N ARG A 224 -3.18 -7.02 4.76
CA ARG A 224 -3.74 -7.67 3.57
C ARG A 224 -5.27 -7.74 3.66
N ASP A 225 -5.81 -8.23 4.75
CA ASP A 225 -7.26 -8.43 4.91
C ASP A 225 -8.02 -7.09 4.79
N PHE A 226 -7.51 -6.01 5.40
CA PHE A 226 -8.10 -4.68 5.25
C PHE A 226 -7.92 -4.08 3.85
N GLN A 227 -6.97 -4.55 3.06
CA GLN A 227 -6.76 -4.09 1.68
C GLN A 227 -7.45 -4.98 0.63
N ARG A 228 -7.82 -6.22 0.96
CA ARG A 228 -8.45 -7.19 0.02
C ARG A 228 -9.69 -6.67 -0.66
N ILE A 229 -10.42 -5.75 -0.03
CA ILE A 229 -11.60 -5.11 -0.62
C ILE A 229 -11.31 -4.50 -1.99
N ILE A 230 -10.09 -4.00 -2.21
CA ILE A 230 -9.65 -3.46 -3.51
C ILE A 230 -9.82 -4.51 -4.61
N GLY A 231 -9.28 -5.69 -4.39
CA GLY A 231 -9.32 -6.79 -5.35
C GLY A 231 -10.72 -7.39 -5.52
N LEU A 232 -11.45 -7.58 -4.41
CA LEU A 232 -12.80 -8.11 -4.46
C LEU A 232 -13.75 -7.21 -5.28
N GLU A 233 -13.68 -5.88 -5.06
CA GLU A 233 -14.43 -4.92 -5.86
C GLU A 233 -13.96 -4.89 -7.32
N ALA A 234 -12.64 -4.85 -7.55
CA ALA A 234 -12.08 -4.83 -8.91
C ALA A 234 -12.51 -6.06 -9.72
N ARG A 235 -12.52 -7.26 -9.07
CA ARG A 235 -12.96 -8.50 -9.70
C ARG A 235 -14.44 -8.44 -10.11
N ALA A 236 -15.31 -7.98 -9.24
CA ALA A 236 -16.73 -7.84 -9.56
C ALA A 236 -16.95 -6.80 -10.67
N GLN A 237 -16.29 -5.67 -10.58
CA GLN A 237 -16.40 -4.56 -11.53
C GLN A 237 -15.85 -4.91 -12.92
N ILE A 238 -14.73 -5.65 -13.00
CA ILE A 238 -14.16 -6.03 -14.32
C ILE A 238 -15.03 -7.07 -15.03
N LEU A 239 -15.61 -8.00 -14.28
CA LEU A 239 -16.56 -8.97 -14.84
C LEU A 239 -17.81 -8.26 -15.39
N GLU A 240 -18.30 -7.21 -14.71
CA GLU A 240 -19.42 -6.40 -15.17
C GLU A 240 -19.05 -5.58 -16.43
N GLN A 241 -17.87 -4.93 -16.46
CA GLN A 241 -17.49 -3.99 -17.51
C GLN A 241 -16.86 -4.64 -18.74
N ALA A 242 -16.06 -5.70 -18.55
CA ALA A 242 -15.36 -6.40 -19.63
C ALA A 242 -15.96 -7.76 -19.99
N GLY A 243 -16.88 -8.29 -19.17
CA GLY A 243 -17.50 -9.61 -19.37
C GLY A 243 -16.58 -10.79 -19.11
N ARG A 244 -15.33 -10.56 -18.65
CA ARG A 244 -14.33 -11.58 -18.38
C ARG A 244 -13.32 -11.11 -17.32
N LEU A 245 -12.53 -12.04 -16.80
CA LEU A 245 -11.37 -11.70 -15.98
C LEU A 245 -10.30 -10.97 -16.82
N PRO A 246 -9.46 -10.14 -16.18
CA PRO A 246 -8.38 -9.45 -16.87
C PRO A 246 -7.26 -10.42 -17.24
N ASP A 247 -6.48 -10.09 -18.27
CA ASP A 247 -5.26 -10.82 -18.62
C ASP A 247 -4.14 -10.54 -17.59
N ALA A 248 -4.19 -9.34 -16.96
CA ALA A 248 -3.26 -9.00 -15.90
C ALA A 248 -3.85 -8.02 -14.88
N VAL A 249 -3.37 -8.14 -13.64
CA VAL A 249 -3.61 -7.19 -12.55
C VAL A 249 -2.26 -6.63 -12.12
N THR A 250 -2.16 -5.30 -12.06
CA THR A 250 -0.90 -4.60 -11.80
C THR A 250 -1.01 -3.60 -10.67
N ALA A 251 0.08 -3.41 -9.94
CA ALA A 251 0.20 -2.42 -8.87
C ALA A 251 1.66 -2.02 -8.65
N CYS A 252 1.91 -0.86 -8.07
CA CYS A 252 3.24 -0.49 -7.58
C CYS A 252 3.56 -1.24 -6.28
N VAL A 253 4.85 -1.54 -6.04
CA VAL A 253 5.30 -2.29 -4.87
C VAL A 253 6.48 -1.58 -4.20
N GLY A 254 6.21 -1.08 -2.97
CA GLY A 254 7.22 -0.83 -1.96
C GLY A 254 7.07 -1.92 -0.90
N GLY A 255 6.51 -1.62 0.28
CA GLY A 255 6.11 -2.69 1.23
C GLY A 255 4.95 -3.57 0.74
N GLY A 256 4.20 -3.16 -0.27
CA GLY A 256 3.28 -4.00 -1.06
C GLY A 256 1.82 -4.03 -0.61
N SER A 257 1.36 -3.16 0.30
CA SER A 257 -0.02 -3.25 0.82
C SER A 257 -1.11 -3.06 -0.24
N ASN A 258 -0.94 -2.12 -1.18
CA ASN A 258 -1.89 -1.90 -2.25
C ASN A 258 -1.89 -3.08 -3.25
N ALA A 259 -0.72 -3.62 -3.53
CA ALA A 259 -0.54 -4.72 -4.47
C ALA A 259 -1.16 -6.02 -3.92
N ILE A 260 -0.85 -6.41 -2.68
CA ILE A 260 -1.46 -7.61 -2.10
C ILE A 260 -2.98 -7.46 -1.97
N GLY A 261 -3.46 -6.24 -1.68
CA GLY A 261 -4.88 -5.95 -1.63
C GLY A 261 -5.62 -6.22 -2.93
N VAL A 262 -5.05 -5.85 -4.08
CA VAL A 262 -5.66 -6.13 -5.38
C VAL A 262 -5.36 -7.55 -5.88
N PHE A 263 -4.15 -8.07 -5.65
CA PHE A 263 -3.73 -9.39 -6.14
C PHE A 263 -4.51 -10.53 -5.50
N HIS A 264 -4.81 -10.43 -4.20
CA HIS A 264 -5.37 -11.52 -3.43
C HIS A 264 -6.66 -12.10 -4.04
N ALA A 265 -7.51 -11.27 -4.65
CA ALA A 265 -8.74 -11.72 -5.29
C ALA A 265 -8.53 -12.52 -6.58
N PHE A 266 -7.29 -12.57 -7.08
CA PHE A 266 -6.93 -13.23 -8.34
C PHE A 266 -5.83 -14.28 -8.18
N ILE A 267 -5.39 -14.58 -6.95
CA ILE A 267 -4.31 -15.56 -6.73
C ILE A 267 -4.69 -16.95 -7.26
N ASP A 268 -5.96 -17.30 -7.17
CA ASP A 268 -6.49 -18.61 -7.57
C ASP A 268 -6.83 -18.72 -9.07
N ASP A 269 -6.64 -17.64 -9.83
CA ASP A 269 -6.86 -17.62 -11.29
C ASP A 269 -5.50 -17.65 -12.02
N PRO A 270 -4.98 -18.82 -12.38
CA PRO A 270 -3.62 -18.95 -12.95
C PRO A 270 -3.47 -18.25 -14.31
N GLU A 271 -4.56 -18.04 -15.03
CA GLU A 271 -4.60 -17.30 -16.29
C GLU A 271 -4.47 -15.77 -16.12
N VAL A 272 -4.72 -15.24 -14.92
CA VAL A 272 -4.54 -13.82 -14.62
C VAL A 272 -3.12 -13.57 -14.13
N ARG A 273 -2.34 -12.85 -14.89
CA ARG A 273 -0.98 -12.45 -14.47
C ARG A 273 -1.03 -11.42 -13.36
N LEU A 274 -0.25 -11.62 -12.29
CA LEU A 274 -0.08 -10.66 -11.20
C LEU A 274 1.30 -10.01 -11.33
N ILE A 275 1.35 -8.70 -11.58
CA ILE A 275 2.62 -8.03 -11.84
C ILE A 275 2.76 -6.82 -10.93
N GLY A 276 3.76 -6.88 -10.03
CA GLY A 276 4.18 -5.78 -9.19
C GLY A 276 5.28 -4.95 -9.88
N PHE A 277 5.17 -3.63 -9.78
CA PHE A 277 6.20 -2.73 -10.31
C PHE A 277 6.96 -2.06 -9.17
N GLU A 278 8.28 -2.29 -9.14
CA GLU A 278 9.20 -1.79 -8.14
C GLU A 278 9.86 -0.50 -8.62
N ALA A 279 10.26 0.38 -7.69
CA ALA A 279 10.97 1.60 -8.03
C ALA A 279 12.46 1.30 -8.33
N ALA A 280 12.84 1.39 -9.58
CA ALA A 280 14.22 1.24 -10.01
C ALA A 280 15.06 2.54 -9.88
N GLY A 281 14.48 3.63 -9.39
CA GLY A 281 15.19 4.87 -9.17
C GLY A 281 15.95 5.35 -10.43
N ASP A 282 17.25 5.53 -10.28
CA ASP A 282 18.14 5.92 -11.41
C ASP A 282 18.55 4.72 -12.30
N GLY A 283 18.06 3.52 -12.01
CA GLY A 283 18.43 2.25 -12.63
C GLY A 283 19.01 1.28 -11.61
N VAL A 284 18.61 0.00 -11.66
CA VAL A 284 19.05 -1.02 -10.68
C VAL A 284 20.57 -1.18 -10.69
N GLU A 285 21.19 -1.11 -11.86
CA GLU A 285 22.64 -1.22 -12.09
C GLU A 285 23.44 -0.07 -11.44
N THR A 286 22.81 1.04 -11.11
CA THR A 286 23.46 2.18 -10.45
C THR A 286 23.61 1.99 -8.94
N GLY A 287 22.89 1.03 -8.36
CA GLY A 287 22.76 0.86 -6.90
C GLY A 287 21.85 1.91 -6.24
N ARG A 288 21.29 2.86 -6.99
CA ARG A 288 20.38 3.91 -6.51
C ARG A 288 18.94 3.55 -6.90
N HIS A 289 18.36 2.60 -6.17
CA HIS A 289 17.01 2.08 -6.42
C HIS A 289 16.35 1.55 -5.13
N ALA A 290 15.05 1.25 -5.20
CA ALA A 290 14.26 0.58 -4.16
C ALA A 290 13.61 -0.72 -4.67
N ALA A 291 14.15 -1.30 -5.76
CA ALA A 291 13.66 -2.54 -6.36
C ALA A 291 14.15 -3.76 -5.56
N THR A 292 13.43 -4.08 -4.49
CA THR A 292 13.82 -5.06 -3.47
C THR A 292 13.89 -6.49 -4.02
N PHE A 293 12.97 -6.90 -4.90
CA PHE A 293 13.00 -8.23 -5.51
C PHE A 293 14.02 -8.38 -6.63
N THR A 294 14.32 -7.27 -7.31
CA THR A 294 15.27 -7.26 -8.42
C THR A 294 16.71 -7.20 -7.92
N GLY A 295 16.99 -6.39 -6.90
CA GLY A 295 18.35 -6.12 -6.41
C GLY A 295 18.66 -6.61 -5.00
N GLY A 296 17.69 -7.18 -4.28
CA GLY A 296 17.84 -7.62 -2.90
C GLY A 296 17.91 -9.14 -2.75
N SER A 297 17.91 -9.58 -1.49
CA SER A 297 17.99 -10.99 -1.10
C SER A 297 17.15 -11.26 0.16
N PRO A 298 16.80 -12.54 0.47
CA PRO A 298 16.08 -12.88 1.68
C PRO A 298 16.88 -12.59 2.95
N GLY A 299 16.21 -12.02 3.96
CA GLY A 299 16.81 -11.73 5.25
C GLY A 299 15.80 -11.25 6.29
N ALA A 300 16.26 -11.00 7.50
CA ALA A 300 15.44 -10.49 8.60
C ALA A 300 15.40 -8.96 8.58
N PHE A 301 14.20 -8.40 8.51
CA PHE A 301 14.03 -6.96 8.49
C PHE A 301 12.75 -6.54 9.21
N GLN A 302 12.85 -5.58 10.12
CA GLN A 302 11.74 -4.96 10.84
C GLN A 302 10.67 -5.94 11.35
N GLY A 303 11.14 -7.02 11.98
CA GLY A 303 10.29 -7.97 12.69
C GLY A 303 9.81 -9.18 11.88
N SER A 304 10.21 -9.34 10.63
CA SER A 304 9.90 -10.52 9.82
C SER A 304 11.04 -10.95 8.91
N PHE A 305 10.95 -12.17 8.36
CA PHE A 305 11.85 -12.64 7.31
C PHE A 305 11.20 -12.40 5.95
N SER A 306 11.89 -11.69 5.06
CA SER A 306 11.40 -11.36 3.71
C SER A 306 12.56 -10.96 2.80
N TYR A 307 12.29 -10.47 1.59
CA TYR A 307 13.32 -9.85 0.77
C TYR A 307 13.61 -8.43 1.26
N LEU A 308 14.90 -8.05 1.24
CA LEU A 308 15.35 -6.68 1.52
C LEU A 308 16.61 -6.34 0.72
N LEU A 309 16.88 -5.05 0.58
CA LEU A 309 18.15 -4.55 0.08
C LEU A 309 19.17 -4.64 1.20
N GLN A 310 20.15 -5.53 1.05
CA GLN A 310 21.23 -5.75 2.04
C GLN A 310 22.54 -6.10 1.33
N ASP A 311 23.64 -5.80 2.01
CA ASP A 311 24.99 -6.18 1.62
C ASP A 311 25.32 -7.64 1.99
N GLU A 312 26.55 -8.05 1.72
CA GLU A 312 27.06 -9.41 2.02
C GLU A 312 27.10 -9.72 3.52
N ASP A 313 27.20 -8.69 4.37
CA ASP A 313 27.18 -8.80 5.83
C ASP A 313 25.75 -8.74 6.42
N GLY A 314 24.71 -8.65 5.57
CA GLY A 314 23.31 -8.56 5.98
C GLY A 314 22.90 -7.17 6.48
N GLN A 315 23.71 -6.13 6.24
CA GLN A 315 23.36 -4.76 6.58
C GLN A 315 22.45 -4.17 5.51
N THR A 316 21.40 -3.46 5.94
CA THR A 316 20.46 -2.81 5.03
C THR A 316 21.17 -1.74 4.19
N ILE A 317 21.06 -1.85 2.88
CA ILE A 317 21.51 -0.83 1.92
C ILE A 317 20.45 0.28 1.86
N GLU A 318 20.90 1.52 1.70
CA GLU A 318 20.03 2.67 1.51
C GLU A 318 19.28 2.57 0.18
N SER A 319 17.96 2.71 0.24
CA SER A 319 17.10 2.74 -0.95
C SER A 319 17.03 4.14 -1.55
N HIS A 320 16.59 4.21 -2.82
CA HIS A 320 16.36 5.48 -3.50
C HIS A 320 15.17 5.38 -4.46
N SER A 321 14.27 6.36 -4.40
CA SER A 321 13.19 6.59 -5.36
C SER A 321 12.75 8.05 -5.32
N ILE A 322 12.34 8.60 -6.46
CA ILE A 322 11.62 9.89 -6.51
C ILE A 322 10.30 9.81 -5.74
N SER A 323 9.72 8.61 -5.64
CA SER A 323 8.51 8.33 -4.87
C SER A 323 8.85 8.00 -3.42
N ALA A 324 8.55 8.92 -2.49
CA ALA A 324 8.81 8.70 -1.08
C ALA A 324 8.07 7.48 -0.49
N GLY A 325 6.93 7.08 -1.07
CA GLY A 325 6.17 5.90 -0.62
C GLY A 325 6.73 4.57 -1.13
N LEU A 326 7.61 4.59 -2.14
CA LEU A 326 8.34 3.41 -2.64
C LEU A 326 9.81 3.39 -2.19
N ASP A 327 10.30 4.46 -1.59
CA ASP A 327 11.66 4.56 -1.04
C ASP A 327 11.77 3.76 0.26
N TYR A 328 11.83 2.44 0.11
CA TYR A 328 11.80 1.47 1.19
C TYR A 328 12.57 0.20 0.79
N PRO A 329 13.53 -0.25 1.60
CA PRO A 329 14.43 -1.34 1.21
C PRO A 329 13.89 -2.74 1.54
N GLY A 330 12.59 -2.91 1.74
CA GLY A 330 11.98 -4.19 2.10
C GLY A 330 10.62 -4.40 1.43
N VAL A 331 10.07 -5.60 1.56
CA VAL A 331 8.77 -5.97 0.99
C VAL A 331 8.04 -6.96 1.90
N GLY A 332 6.72 -7.04 1.76
CA GLY A 332 5.88 -7.96 2.54
C GLY A 332 6.17 -9.45 2.29
N PRO A 333 6.09 -10.29 3.33
CA PRO A 333 6.44 -11.71 3.24
C PRO A 333 5.49 -12.52 2.32
N GLU A 334 4.23 -12.13 2.18
CA GLU A 334 3.32 -12.79 1.25
C GLU A 334 3.74 -12.55 -0.20
N HIS A 335 4.21 -11.34 -0.53
CA HIS A 335 4.81 -11.06 -1.84
C HIS A 335 6.06 -11.90 -2.11
N ALA A 336 6.90 -12.11 -1.08
CA ALA A 336 8.08 -12.97 -1.19
C ALA A 336 7.70 -14.41 -1.55
N LEU A 337 6.68 -14.97 -0.89
CA LEU A 337 6.12 -16.26 -1.26
C LEU A 337 5.61 -16.28 -2.69
N LEU A 338 4.75 -15.31 -3.08
CA LEU A 338 4.15 -15.27 -4.42
C LEU A 338 5.20 -15.20 -5.53
N LYS A 339 6.31 -14.48 -5.29
CA LYS A 339 7.46 -14.44 -6.20
C LYS A 339 8.12 -15.80 -6.33
N ASP A 340 8.46 -16.43 -5.20
CA ASP A 340 9.25 -17.67 -5.20
C ASP A 340 8.49 -18.87 -5.77
N VAL A 341 7.17 -18.91 -5.58
CA VAL A 341 6.32 -19.94 -6.20
C VAL A 341 5.93 -19.59 -7.65
N GLY A 342 6.41 -18.47 -8.19
CA GLY A 342 6.14 -18.05 -9.56
C GLY A 342 4.69 -17.59 -9.81
N ARG A 343 3.93 -17.26 -8.76
CA ARG A 343 2.54 -16.78 -8.90
C ARG A 343 2.45 -15.28 -9.26
N ALA A 344 3.40 -14.50 -8.79
CA ALA A 344 3.49 -13.08 -9.14
C ALA A 344 4.88 -12.74 -9.70
N GLU A 345 4.90 -11.84 -10.68
CA GLU A 345 6.10 -11.25 -11.26
C GLU A 345 6.37 -9.89 -10.63
N TYR A 346 7.66 -9.50 -10.55
CA TYR A 346 8.04 -8.16 -10.11
C TYR A 346 9.03 -7.58 -11.10
N ARG A 347 8.76 -6.36 -11.56
CA ARG A 347 9.53 -5.71 -12.63
C ARG A 347 9.94 -4.30 -12.21
N PRO A 348 11.18 -3.88 -12.50
CA PRO A 348 11.65 -2.54 -12.17
C PRO A 348 11.10 -1.48 -13.13
N ILE A 349 10.80 -0.29 -12.59
CA ILE A 349 10.43 0.92 -13.33
C ILE A 349 11.27 2.07 -12.79
N THR A 350 11.98 2.76 -13.68
CA THR A 350 12.83 3.91 -13.33
C THR A 350 11.99 5.16 -13.00
N ASP A 351 12.62 6.10 -12.30
CA ASP A 351 12.00 7.39 -11.98
C ASP A 351 11.56 8.15 -13.25
N THR A 352 12.39 8.10 -14.31
CA THR A 352 12.05 8.72 -15.60
C THR A 352 10.80 8.09 -16.22
N GLU A 353 10.73 6.77 -16.29
CA GLU A 353 9.56 6.07 -16.83
C GLU A 353 8.28 6.35 -16.02
N ALA A 354 8.40 6.40 -14.69
CA ALA A 354 7.29 6.75 -13.82
C ALA A 354 6.81 8.19 -14.04
N MET A 355 7.73 9.15 -14.18
CA MET A 355 7.38 10.55 -14.43
C MET A 355 6.79 10.77 -15.83
N ASP A 356 7.26 10.07 -16.84
CA ASP A 356 6.68 10.09 -18.18
C ASP A 356 5.23 9.58 -18.17
N ALA A 357 4.98 8.47 -17.46
CA ALA A 357 3.64 7.92 -17.29
C ALA A 357 2.73 8.83 -16.44
N PHE A 358 3.29 9.50 -15.42
CA PHE A 358 2.60 10.52 -14.63
C PHE A 358 2.07 11.62 -15.56
N SER A 359 2.95 12.22 -16.37
CA SER A 359 2.59 13.27 -17.32
C SER A 359 1.59 12.79 -18.38
N LEU A 360 1.76 11.57 -18.88
CA LEU A 360 0.85 10.99 -19.86
C LEU A 360 -0.57 10.83 -19.29
N LEU A 361 -0.70 10.24 -18.09
CA LEU A 361 -2.01 10.06 -17.44
C LEU A 361 -2.71 11.40 -17.17
N CYS A 362 -1.95 12.42 -16.75
CA CYS A 362 -2.51 13.77 -16.59
C CYS A 362 -3.12 14.30 -17.89
N ARG A 363 -2.42 14.12 -19.02
CA ARG A 363 -2.83 14.70 -20.31
C ARG A 363 -3.87 13.86 -21.07
N THR A 364 -3.92 12.56 -20.84
CA THR A 364 -4.87 11.68 -21.51
C THR A 364 -6.18 11.57 -20.76
N GLU A 365 -6.13 11.40 -19.43
CA GLU A 365 -7.31 11.11 -18.63
C GLU A 365 -7.68 12.23 -17.63
N GLY A 366 -6.87 13.29 -17.53
CA GLY A 366 -7.11 14.36 -16.56
C GLY A 366 -6.95 13.92 -15.09
N ILE A 367 -6.16 12.88 -14.87
CA ILE A 367 -5.91 12.31 -13.53
C ILE A 367 -4.47 12.60 -13.13
N ILE A 368 -4.27 13.28 -12.00
CA ILE A 368 -2.96 13.50 -11.40
C ILE A 368 -2.70 12.36 -10.39
N PRO A 369 -1.92 11.32 -10.75
CA PRO A 369 -1.68 10.19 -9.85
C PRO A 369 -0.63 10.54 -8.80
N ALA A 370 -0.59 9.81 -7.69
CA ALA A 370 0.61 9.77 -6.87
C ALA A 370 1.79 9.20 -7.69
N ILE A 371 3.02 9.66 -7.42
CA ILE A 371 4.22 9.15 -8.13
C ILE A 371 4.37 7.63 -7.90
N GLU A 372 3.97 7.12 -6.74
CA GLU A 372 3.86 5.70 -6.49
C GLU A 372 3.02 5.00 -7.55
N SER A 373 1.82 5.51 -7.80
CA SER A 373 0.87 4.93 -8.78
C SER A 373 1.36 5.07 -10.21
N ALA A 374 2.14 6.11 -10.52
CA ALA A 374 2.73 6.32 -11.83
C ALA A 374 3.68 5.18 -12.25
N HIS A 375 4.37 4.55 -11.30
CA HIS A 375 5.17 3.33 -11.57
C HIS A 375 4.28 2.18 -12.07
N ALA A 376 3.10 1.98 -11.47
CA ALA A 376 2.15 0.96 -11.94
C ALA A 376 1.61 1.30 -13.34
N VAL A 377 1.34 2.57 -13.61
CA VAL A 377 0.88 3.03 -14.95
C VAL A 377 1.98 2.82 -16.00
N ALA A 378 3.23 3.21 -15.70
CA ALA A 378 4.37 2.99 -16.61
C ALA A 378 4.54 1.50 -16.96
N GLY A 379 4.48 0.64 -15.96
CA GLY A 379 4.56 -0.79 -16.16
C GLY A 379 3.38 -1.35 -16.96
N ALA A 380 2.17 -0.87 -16.71
CA ALA A 380 0.97 -1.30 -17.43
C ALA A 380 0.99 -0.88 -18.92
N LEU A 381 1.55 0.29 -19.24
CA LEU A 381 1.77 0.73 -20.62
C LEU A 381 2.69 -0.23 -21.38
N LYS A 382 3.82 -0.60 -20.77
CA LYS A 382 4.76 -1.59 -21.34
C LYS A 382 4.09 -2.95 -21.52
N LEU A 383 3.37 -3.40 -20.48
CA LEU A 383 2.67 -4.67 -20.49
C LEU A 383 1.57 -4.73 -21.56
N GLY A 384 0.85 -3.62 -21.79
CA GLY A 384 -0.15 -3.53 -22.84
C GLY A 384 0.45 -3.73 -24.22
N VAL A 385 1.60 -3.14 -24.52
CA VAL A 385 2.33 -3.39 -25.77
C VAL A 385 2.78 -4.85 -25.86
N GLU A 386 3.25 -5.46 -24.75
CA GLU A 386 3.67 -6.87 -24.71
C GLU A 386 2.49 -7.83 -24.99
N LEU A 387 1.33 -7.59 -24.38
CA LEU A 387 0.14 -8.45 -24.52
C LEU A 387 -0.65 -8.20 -25.81
N GLY A 388 -0.51 -7.01 -26.39
CA GLY A 388 -1.17 -6.61 -27.63
C GLY A 388 -2.59 -6.08 -27.46
N PRO A 389 -3.19 -5.64 -28.58
CA PRO A 389 -4.51 -5.05 -28.60
C PRO A 389 -5.58 -6.05 -28.12
N SER A 390 -6.61 -5.57 -27.45
CA SER A 390 -7.69 -6.35 -26.84
C SER A 390 -7.34 -7.04 -25.51
N SER A 391 -6.09 -7.00 -25.05
CA SER A 391 -5.78 -7.41 -23.68
C SER A 391 -6.47 -6.47 -22.67
N VAL A 392 -6.87 -7.04 -21.53
CA VAL A 392 -7.56 -6.32 -20.44
C VAL A 392 -6.61 -6.30 -19.24
N ILE A 393 -6.24 -5.11 -18.80
CA ILE A 393 -5.30 -4.92 -17.70
C ILE A 393 -5.97 -4.06 -16.62
N VAL A 394 -6.02 -4.56 -15.40
CA VAL A 394 -6.43 -3.79 -14.22
C VAL A 394 -5.20 -3.19 -13.57
N VAL A 395 -5.19 -1.88 -13.38
CA VAL A 395 -4.13 -1.12 -12.73
C VAL A 395 -4.66 -0.56 -11.42
N ASN A 396 -4.03 -0.89 -10.29
CA ASN A 396 -4.41 -0.27 -9.02
C ASN A 396 -3.83 1.14 -8.92
N LEU A 397 -4.66 2.16 -9.12
CA LEU A 397 -4.28 3.56 -8.93
C LEU A 397 -4.36 3.91 -7.45
N SER A 398 -3.30 3.61 -6.73
CA SER A 398 -3.25 3.49 -5.28
C SER A 398 -3.42 4.80 -4.51
N GLY A 399 -3.14 5.95 -5.15
CA GLY A 399 -3.27 7.26 -4.53
C GLY A 399 -3.24 8.43 -5.52
N ARG A 400 -3.72 9.60 -5.07
CA ARG A 400 -3.73 10.84 -5.84
C ARG A 400 -2.45 11.66 -5.64
N GLY A 401 -2.12 12.47 -6.64
CA GLY A 401 -0.86 13.20 -6.76
C GLY A 401 -0.85 14.62 -6.21
N ASP A 402 -1.89 15.08 -5.50
CA ASP A 402 -1.89 16.44 -4.93
C ASP A 402 -0.65 16.73 -4.05
N LYS A 403 -0.16 15.70 -3.35
CA LYS A 403 1.05 15.77 -2.53
C LYS A 403 2.33 15.91 -3.34
N ASP A 404 2.31 15.48 -4.61
CA ASP A 404 3.47 15.34 -5.49
C ASP A 404 3.56 16.45 -6.56
N VAL A 405 2.56 17.35 -6.61
CA VAL A 405 2.49 18.42 -7.62
C VAL A 405 3.75 19.28 -7.62
N GLU A 406 4.30 19.62 -6.45
CA GLU A 406 5.54 20.41 -6.36
C GLU A 406 6.74 19.65 -6.94
N THR A 407 6.88 18.36 -6.60
CA THR A 407 7.94 17.49 -7.13
C THR A 407 7.82 17.35 -8.65
N ALA A 408 6.60 17.09 -9.13
CA ALA A 408 6.33 16.98 -10.56
C ALA A 408 6.58 18.30 -11.30
N ALA A 409 6.17 19.44 -10.73
CA ALA A 409 6.39 20.74 -11.31
C ALA A 409 7.89 21.09 -11.44
N LYS A 410 8.70 20.76 -10.43
CA LYS A 410 10.17 20.87 -10.50
C LYS A 410 10.76 19.97 -11.57
N TRP A 411 10.31 18.70 -11.64
CA TRP A 411 10.77 17.72 -12.61
C TRP A 411 10.53 18.16 -14.05
N PHE A 412 9.36 18.74 -14.33
CA PHE A 412 8.96 19.18 -15.66
C PHE A 412 9.30 20.66 -15.96
N GLY A 413 9.94 21.39 -15.05
CA GLY A 413 10.28 22.81 -15.22
C GLY A 413 9.05 23.73 -15.29
N LEU A 414 7.95 23.38 -14.63
CA LEU A 414 6.69 24.15 -14.67
C LEU A 414 6.64 25.33 -13.69
N LEU A 415 7.56 25.42 -12.74
CA LEU A 415 7.60 26.49 -11.73
C LEU A 415 8.62 27.59 -12.08
N ASP A 416 9.55 27.34 -13.00
CA ASP A 416 10.44 28.36 -13.53
C ASP A 416 9.62 29.20 -14.50
N GLY A 417 9.25 30.40 -14.05
CA GLY A 417 8.30 31.23 -14.75
C GLY A 417 8.72 31.51 -16.18
N ASP A 418 7.88 31.13 -17.10
CA ASP A 418 7.82 31.77 -18.41
C ASP A 418 7.37 33.22 -18.18
N SER A 419 8.35 34.10 -18.20
CA SER A 419 8.19 35.54 -18.40
C SER A 419 7.81 35.85 -19.85
#